data_d3fda03937b230f8dafaa529357dc2e3
#
_entry.id   d3fda03937b230f8dafaa529357dc2e3
#
_cell.length_a   1.000
_cell.length_b   1.000
_cell.length_c   1.000
_cell.angle_alpha   90.00
_cell.angle_beta   90.00
_cell.angle_gamma   90.00
#
_symmetry.space_group_name_H-M   'P 1'
#
loop_
_entity.id
_entity.type
_entity.pdbx_description
1 polymer ?
#
loop_
_entity_poly.entity_id
_entity_poly.type
_entity_poly.pdbx_seq_one_letter_code
_entity_poly.pdbx_strand_id
1 'polypeptide(L)'
;MKKIFSLLLAASAFACTQEKVVEITINNPSATDRTNEITEITSDAVAKLKGETFVISDNTGSQVPYQITYDNKIIFPVSVKAGENVTYKIMPGTPEAFKTIACGKQYPERVDDVAWENDRIAFRTYGPALQATGEKAYGCDIWVKCVSEPIVDMRYKTELDPETRAKIAELRKTDPKAAQQLAESVSYHIDHGNGLDYYKVGPTLGAGTSALLVNDSIVYPYCYKNYQILDNGPLRFTVKLVYNPLTVKGNNNVIETRVISLDAGSQMNKFTITYDNLAEATPVVTGIVLHEPSEDYQADATKGYIAYADPADPVNGQIYVAAVFPEKINEAKAVTFSDKEKAERGADGHVLACSTYTPGSSYTYYSGAGWSKWGFENSGKWFDYVQKFAQNLKEPLTVTIK
;
A
#
# COMPACT_ATOMS: atom_id res chain seq x y z
N MET A 1 13.37 -59.10 -67.43
CA MET A 1 12.73 -57.89 -66.99
C MET A 1 12.92 -57.74 -65.48
N LYS A 2 13.90 -56.94 -65.02
CA LYS A 2 14.18 -56.70 -63.61
C LYS A 2 13.49 -55.40 -63.21
N LYS A 3 12.53 -55.44 -62.31
CA LYS A 3 11.88 -54.26 -61.71
C LYS A 3 12.75 -53.77 -60.56
N ILE A 4 13.27 -52.56 -60.67
CA ILE A 4 13.98 -51.86 -59.61
C ILE A 4 12.90 -51.11 -58.81
N PHE A 5 12.79 -51.43 -57.50
CA PHE A 5 11.98 -50.69 -56.52
C PHE A 5 12.86 -49.64 -55.88
N SER A 6 12.62 -48.40 -56.21
CA SER A 6 13.26 -47.25 -55.52
C SER A 6 12.52 -46.97 -54.23
N LEU A 7 13.16 -47.15 -53.09
CA LEU A 7 12.67 -46.80 -51.78
C LEU A 7 13.00 -45.31 -51.55
N LEU A 8 11.98 -44.43 -51.57
CA LEU A 8 12.12 -43.04 -51.13
C LEU A 8 12.14 -43.01 -49.59
N LEU A 9 13.28 -42.72 -48.99
CA LEU A 9 13.39 -42.40 -47.56
C LEU A 9 12.91 -40.94 -47.39
N ALA A 10 11.73 -40.74 -46.83
CA ALA A 10 11.28 -39.42 -46.38
C ALA A 10 12.00 -39.11 -45.05
N ALA A 11 13.01 -38.29 -45.06
CA ALA A 11 13.60 -37.71 -43.88
C ALA A 11 12.65 -36.63 -43.31
N SER A 12 11.86 -36.99 -42.32
CA SER A 12 11.13 -36.03 -41.48
C SER A 12 12.13 -35.24 -40.65
N ALA A 13 12.45 -34.02 -41.07
CA ALA A 13 13.19 -33.06 -40.25
C ALA A 13 12.26 -32.68 -39.06
N PHE A 14 12.50 -33.24 -37.89
CA PHE A 14 12.01 -32.70 -36.67
C PHE A 14 12.71 -31.35 -36.46
N ALA A 15 12.04 -30.28 -36.84
CA ALA A 15 12.42 -28.94 -36.41
C ALA A 15 12.22 -28.91 -34.89
N CYS A 16 13.31 -29.02 -34.15
CA CYS A 16 13.34 -28.77 -32.74
C CYS A 16 13.04 -27.27 -32.57
N THR A 17 11.77 -26.93 -32.39
CA THR A 17 11.39 -25.59 -31.98
C THR A 17 11.92 -25.43 -30.56
N GLN A 18 13.03 -24.72 -30.44
CA GLN A 18 13.59 -24.33 -29.17
C GLN A 18 12.46 -23.61 -28.41
N GLU A 19 11.96 -24.22 -27.34
CA GLU A 19 10.92 -23.60 -26.53
C GLU A 19 11.44 -22.24 -26.06
N LYS A 20 10.65 -21.19 -26.30
CA LYS A 20 10.94 -19.82 -25.90
C LYS A 20 10.74 -19.71 -24.39
N VAL A 21 11.65 -20.22 -23.60
CA VAL A 21 11.62 -20.16 -22.13
C VAL A 21 12.57 -19.09 -21.66
N VAL A 22 12.12 -18.26 -20.72
CA VAL A 22 12.93 -17.32 -19.95
C VAL A 22 13.04 -17.86 -18.53
N GLU A 23 14.24 -18.16 -18.08
CA GLU A 23 14.49 -18.56 -16.69
C GLU A 23 14.82 -17.34 -15.83
N ILE A 24 14.16 -17.23 -14.67
CA ILE A 24 14.36 -16.18 -13.69
C ILE A 24 14.82 -16.81 -12.40
N THR A 25 16.05 -16.54 -12.01
CA THR A 25 16.58 -16.97 -10.71
C THR A 25 16.49 -15.82 -9.72
N ILE A 26 15.81 -16.06 -8.62
CA ILE A 26 15.67 -15.13 -7.49
C ILE A 26 16.57 -15.62 -6.36
N ASN A 27 17.47 -14.75 -5.91
CA ASN A 27 18.34 -15.01 -4.76
C ASN A 27 17.88 -14.20 -3.56
N ASN A 28 17.79 -14.83 -2.40
CA ASN A 28 17.57 -14.19 -1.11
C ASN A 28 18.90 -14.06 -0.36
N PRO A 29 19.53 -12.88 -0.35
CA PRO A 29 20.81 -12.68 0.35
C PRO A 29 20.63 -12.58 1.88
N SER A 30 19.41 -12.43 2.38
CA SER A 30 19.15 -12.19 3.80
C SER A 30 19.17 -13.49 4.63
N ALA A 31 19.32 -13.33 5.94
CA ALA A 31 19.25 -14.42 6.92
C ALA A 31 17.81 -14.84 7.27
N THR A 32 16.79 -14.28 6.60
CA THR A 32 15.38 -14.56 6.86
C THR A 32 14.64 -15.04 5.63
N ASP A 33 13.70 -15.97 5.81
CA ASP A 33 12.83 -16.44 4.75
C ASP A 33 11.99 -15.29 4.18
N ARG A 34 11.83 -15.26 2.87
CA ARG A 34 10.87 -14.42 2.15
C ARG A 34 9.70 -15.29 1.73
N THR A 35 8.47 -14.84 2.00
CA THR A 35 7.27 -15.62 1.70
C THR A 35 6.25 -14.73 1.00
N ASN A 36 5.87 -15.12 -0.22
CA ASN A 36 4.93 -14.38 -1.06
C ASN A 36 5.30 -12.89 -1.24
N GLU A 37 6.60 -12.59 -1.27
CA GLU A 37 7.08 -11.23 -1.51
C GLU A 37 6.95 -10.91 -3.00
N ILE A 38 6.36 -9.76 -3.33
CA ILE A 38 6.22 -9.34 -4.72
C ILE A 38 7.58 -8.93 -5.27
N THR A 39 8.01 -9.61 -6.31
CA THR A 39 9.24 -9.33 -7.06
C THR A 39 8.90 -8.66 -8.38
N GLU A 40 9.78 -7.79 -8.86
CA GLU A 40 9.62 -7.03 -10.10
C GLU A 40 10.72 -7.39 -11.11
N ILE A 41 10.32 -7.58 -12.36
CA ILE A 41 11.22 -7.64 -13.52
C ILE A 41 10.75 -6.67 -14.60
N THR A 42 11.66 -6.21 -15.46
CA THR A 42 11.28 -5.37 -16.59
C THR A 42 10.58 -6.20 -17.68
N SER A 43 9.67 -5.61 -18.44
CA SER A 43 8.99 -6.29 -19.54
C SER A 43 9.94 -6.74 -20.67
N ASP A 44 11.16 -6.17 -20.73
CA ASP A 44 12.21 -6.62 -21.66
C ASP A 44 12.60 -8.09 -21.44
N ALA A 45 12.40 -8.60 -20.21
CA ALA A 45 12.62 -9.99 -19.89
C ALA A 45 11.84 -10.96 -20.80
N VAL A 46 10.66 -10.56 -21.24
CA VAL A 46 9.77 -11.36 -22.11
C VAL A 46 9.84 -10.98 -23.59
N ALA A 47 10.78 -10.12 -23.99
CA ALA A 47 10.94 -9.71 -25.39
C ALA A 47 11.18 -10.91 -26.34
N LYS A 48 11.82 -11.99 -25.85
CA LYS A 48 12.00 -13.25 -26.60
C LYS A 48 10.68 -13.91 -27.00
N LEU A 49 9.58 -13.64 -26.29
CA LEU A 49 8.26 -14.23 -26.54
C LEU A 49 7.51 -13.51 -27.69
N LYS A 50 8.06 -12.41 -28.22
CA LYS A 50 7.55 -11.69 -29.41
C LYS A 50 6.06 -11.31 -29.33
N GLY A 51 5.58 -10.91 -28.13
CA GLY A 51 4.19 -10.49 -27.90
C GLY A 51 3.20 -11.64 -27.74
N GLU A 52 3.65 -12.89 -27.65
CA GLU A 52 2.81 -14.02 -27.27
C GLU A 52 2.32 -13.87 -25.82
N THR A 53 1.11 -14.37 -25.51
CA THR A 53 0.67 -14.52 -24.14
C THR A 53 1.57 -15.52 -23.41
N PHE A 54 1.83 -15.29 -22.14
CA PHE A 54 2.75 -16.11 -21.38
C PHE A 54 2.20 -16.48 -20.00
N VAL A 55 2.80 -17.47 -19.41
CA VAL A 55 2.58 -17.89 -18.02
C VAL A 55 3.89 -17.81 -17.27
N ILE A 56 3.81 -17.61 -15.96
CA ILE A 56 4.92 -17.74 -15.03
C ILE A 56 4.66 -19.00 -14.21
N SER A 57 5.62 -19.90 -14.13
CA SER A 57 5.54 -21.10 -13.31
C SER A 57 6.68 -21.17 -12.32
N ASP A 58 6.40 -21.74 -11.16
CA ASP A 58 7.39 -22.05 -10.13
C ASP A 58 8.19 -23.33 -10.49
N ASN A 59 9.07 -23.75 -9.58
CA ASN A 59 9.89 -24.94 -9.73
C ASN A 59 9.11 -26.27 -9.71
N THR A 60 7.82 -26.26 -9.30
CA THR A 60 6.92 -27.41 -9.34
C THR A 60 6.16 -27.48 -10.67
N GLY A 61 6.22 -26.45 -11.51
CA GLY A 61 5.45 -26.29 -12.74
C GLY A 61 4.07 -25.66 -12.53
N SER A 62 3.72 -25.26 -11.31
CA SER A 62 2.46 -24.59 -11.01
C SER A 62 2.51 -23.15 -11.48
N GLN A 63 1.42 -22.68 -12.12
CA GLN A 63 1.32 -21.28 -12.50
C GLN A 63 1.22 -20.39 -11.27
N VAL A 64 1.95 -19.26 -11.29
CA VAL A 64 1.84 -18.21 -10.30
C VAL A 64 1.16 -16.98 -10.89
N PRO A 65 0.36 -16.26 -10.10
CA PRO A 65 -0.26 -15.03 -10.59
C PRO A 65 0.81 -13.99 -10.95
N TYR A 66 0.54 -13.18 -11.97
CA TYR A 66 1.38 -12.04 -12.29
C TYR A 66 0.52 -10.85 -12.74
N GLN A 67 1.14 -9.68 -12.74
CA GLN A 67 0.54 -8.45 -13.24
C GLN A 67 1.58 -7.68 -14.04
N ILE A 68 1.15 -7.06 -15.13
CA ILE A 68 1.94 -6.06 -15.84
C ILE A 68 1.51 -4.70 -15.30
N THR A 69 2.44 -3.94 -14.76
CA THR A 69 2.17 -2.64 -14.12
C THR A 69 2.21 -1.50 -15.12
N TYR A 70 1.68 -0.32 -14.73
CA TYR A 70 1.62 0.88 -15.55
C TYR A 70 2.99 1.35 -16.07
N ASP A 71 4.07 1.04 -15.35
CA ASP A 71 5.47 1.35 -15.69
C ASP A 71 6.18 0.19 -16.42
N ASN A 72 5.39 -0.71 -17.03
CA ASN A 72 5.86 -1.85 -17.81
C ASN A 72 6.78 -2.82 -17.06
N LYS A 73 6.51 -3.05 -15.80
CA LYS A 73 7.13 -4.14 -15.04
C LYS A 73 6.20 -5.35 -15.01
N ILE A 74 6.77 -6.52 -14.87
CA ILE A 74 6.06 -7.76 -14.57
C ILE A 74 6.32 -8.06 -13.11
N ILE A 75 5.27 -8.15 -12.31
CA ILE A 75 5.33 -8.46 -10.89
C ILE A 75 4.67 -9.79 -10.60
N PHE A 76 5.25 -10.56 -9.68
CA PHE A 76 4.74 -11.85 -9.24
C PHE A 76 5.24 -12.19 -7.83
N PRO A 77 4.48 -13.01 -7.06
CA PRO A 77 4.90 -13.42 -5.72
C PRO A 77 6.00 -14.47 -5.78
N VAL A 78 7.00 -14.33 -4.91
CA VAL A 78 8.09 -15.29 -4.76
C VAL A 78 8.21 -15.75 -3.30
N SER A 79 8.57 -17.01 -3.13
CA SER A 79 8.93 -17.56 -1.82
C SER A 79 10.31 -18.19 -1.91
N VAL A 80 11.24 -17.73 -1.07
CA VAL A 80 12.62 -18.17 -1.11
C VAL A 80 13.22 -18.18 0.29
N LYS A 81 13.87 -19.28 0.66
CA LYS A 81 14.50 -19.45 1.98
C LYS A 81 15.71 -18.54 2.15
N ALA A 82 16.07 -18.30 3.40
CA ALA A 82 17.25 -17.53 3.77
C ALA A 82 18.52 -18.09 3.12
N GLY A 83 19.26 -17.25 2.40
CA GLY A 83 20.50 -17.62 1.71
C GLY A 83 20.33 -18.54 0.51
N GLU A 84 19.09 -18.84 0.06
CA GLU A 84 18.82 -19.76 -1.05
C GLU A 84 18.41 -19.02 -2.33
N ASN A 85 18.32 -19.81 -3.41
CA ASN A 85 17.81 -19.39 -4.71
C ASN A 85 16.54 -20.18 -5.06
N VAL A 86 15.65 -19.54 -5.80
CA VAL A 86 14.51 -20.20 -6.44
C VAL A 86 14.45 -19.80 -7.91
N THR A 87 14.01 -20.71 -8.77
CA THR A 87 13.88 -20.44 -10.21
C THR A 87 12.43 -20.47 -10.64
N TYR A 88 12.03 -19.47 -11.40
CA TYR A 88 10.75 -19.38 -12.09
C TYR A 88 11.00 -19.45 -13.59
N LYS A 89 9.98 -19.87 -14.34
CA LYS A 89 10.03 -19.95 -15.81
C LYS A 89 8.89 -19.13 -16.39
N ILE A 90 9.21 -18.31 -17.39
CA ILE A 90 8.23 -17.65 -18.22
C ILE A 90 8.24 -18.33 -19.60
N MET A 91 7.09 -18.76 -20.06
CA MET A 91 6.93 -19.45 -21.34
C MET A 91 5.63 -19.07 -22.02
N PRO A 92 5.51 -19.22 -23.34
CA PRO A 92 4.25 -19.04 -24.03
C PRO A 92 3.16 -19.91 -23.41
N GLY A 93 1.99 -19.35 -23.19
CA GLY A 93 0.85 -20.06 -22.61
C GLY A 93 -0.31 -19.14 -22.29
N THR A 94 -1.43 -19.74 -21.92
CA THR A 94 -2.63 -19.03 -21.51
C THR A 94 -2.64 -18.91 -19.99
N PRO A 95 -2.62 -17.69 -19.42
CA PRO A 95 -2.71 -17.51 -17.97
C PRO A 95 -4.03 -18.02 -17.42
N GLU A 96 -3.97 -18.62 -16.22
CA GLU A 96 -5.18 -18.90 -15.44
C GLU A 96 -5.83 -17.58 -15.00
N ALA A 97 -7.13 -17.64 -14.70
CA ALA A 97 -7.83 -16.53 -14.09
C ALA A 97 -7.45 -16.43 -12.60
N PHE A 98 -6.67 -15.43 -12.24
CA PHE A 98 -6.30 -15.17 -10.86
C PHE A 98 -7.26 -14.20 -10.19
N LYS A 99 -7.52 -14.42 -8.89
CA LYS A 99 -8.36 -13.55 -8.07
C LYS A 99 -7.65 -12.19 -7.89
N THR A 100 -8.40 -11.11 -8.01
CA THR A 100 -7.91 -9.79 -7.63
C THR A 100 -7.74 -9.71 -6.12
N ILE A 101 -6.51 -9.43 -5.67
CA ILE A 101 -6.13 -9.33 -4.26
C ILE A 101 -5.98 -7.86 -3.85
N ALA A 102 -5.31 -7.05 -4.69
CA ALA A 102 -5.11 -5.63 -4.44
C ALA A 102 -6.03 -4.80 -5.35
N CYS A 103 -6.85 -3.93 -4.78
CA CYS A 103 -7.80 -3.11 -5.53
C CYS A 103 -8.15 -1.81 -4.80
N GLY A 104 -8.74 -0.87 -5.52
CA GLY A 104 -9.22 0.39 -4.97
C GLY A 104 -9.92 1.24 -6.01
N LYS A 105 -10.59 2.28 -5.55
CA LYS A 105 -11.21 3.29 -6.41
C LYS A 105 -11.44 4.60 -5.66
N GLN A 106 -11.85 5.62 -6.37
CA GLN A 106 -12.40 6.84 -5.80
C GLN A 106 -13.90 6.66 -5.60
N TYR A 107 -14.42 7.19 -4.50
CA TYR A 107 -15.80 7.07 -4.04
C TYR A 107 -16.47 8.46 -3.96
N PRO A 108 -17.10 8.95 -5.06
CA PRO A 108 -17.84 10.23 -5.04
C PRO A 108 -18.97 10.22 -4.03
N GLU A 109 -19.60 9.06 -3.87
CA GLU A 109 -20.68 8.83 -2.89
C GLU A 109 -20.24 8.96 -1.43
N ARG A 110 -18.93 8.85 -1.16
CA ARG A 110 -18.30 9.09 0.14
C ARG A 110 -17.35 10.29 0.07
N VAL A 111 -17.90 11.43 -0.37
CA VAL A 111 -17.26 12.77 -0.41
C VAL A 111 -15.85 12.77 -1.02
N ASP A 112 -15.72 12.06 -2.14
CA ASP A 112 -14.50 11.93 -2.96
C ASP A 112 -13.34 11.19 -2.29
N ASP A 113 -13.57 10.32 -1.32
CA ASP A 113 -12.51 9.49 -0.77
C ASP A 113 -11.87 8.62 -1.86
N VAL A 114 -10.56 8.42 -1.79
CA VAL A 114 -9.87 7.33 -2.47
C VAL A 114 -9.53 6.28 -1.44
N ALA A 115 -10.07 5.07 -1.61
CA ALA A 115 -9.79 3.95 -0.73
C ALA A 115 -9.27 2.75 -1.52
N TRP A 116 -8.34 2.02 -0.91
CA TRP A 116 -7.71 0.84 -1.50
C TRP A 116 -7.38 -0.19 -0.44
N GLU A 117 -7.27 -1.42 -0.87
CA GLU A 117 -7.04 -2.56 0.00
C GLU A 117 -6.31 -3.69 -0.69
N ASN A 118 -5.78 -4.60 0.12
CA ASN A 118 -5.32 -5.91 -0.30
C ASN A 118 -5.88 -7.00 0.64
N ASP A 119 -5.29 -8.20 0.62
CA ASP A 119 -5.66 -9.31 1.49
C ASP A 119 -5.22 -9.13 2.96
N ARG A 120 -4.68 -8.01 3.36
CA ARG A 120 -4.17 -7.75 4.72
C ARG A 120 -4.80 -6.56 5.41
N ILE A 121 -4.98 -5.48 4.68
CA ILE A 121 -5.30 -4.17 5.25
C ILE A 121 -5.99 -3.30 4.21
N ALA A 122 -6.69 -2.25 4.64
CA ALA A 122 -7.19 -1.22 3.76
C ALA A 122 -6.79 0.18 4.23
N PHE A 123 -6.77 1.11 3.30
CA PHE A 123 -6.38 2.50 3.51
C PHE A 123 -7.34 3.45 2.81
N ARG A 124 -7.35 4.69 3.28
CA ARG A 124 -8.14 5.76 2.70
C ARG A 124 -7.36 7.07 2.72
N THR A 125 -7.58 7.90 1.70
CA THR A 125 -7.24 9.33 1.73
C THR A 125 -8.47 10.13 1.40
N TYR A 126 -8.61 11.27 2.08
CA TYR A 126 -9.80 12.11 1.99
C TYR A 126 -9.76 13.03 0.78
N GLY A 127 -10.92 13.22 0.19
CA GLY A 127 -11.10 13.96 -1.03
C GLY A 127 -11.51 15.41 -0.87
N PRO A 128 -11.57 16.16 -1.98
CA PRO A 128 -11.91 17.58 -1.99
C PRO A 128 -13.33 17.86 -1.50
N ALA A 129 -14.29 16.96 -1.74
CA ALA A 129 -15.66 17.16 -1.25
C ALA A 129 -15.74 17.10 0.27
N LEU A 130 -14.97 16.22 0.94
CA LEU A 130 -14.90 16.22 2.41
C LEU A 130 -14.24 17.49 2.93
N GLN A 131 -13.13 17.91 2.34
CA GLN A 131 -12.42 19.13 2.73
C GLN A 131 -13.30 20.38 2.55
N ALA A 132 -14.18 20.39 1.55
CA ALA A 132 -15.13 21.47 1.33
C ALA A 132 -16.18 21.62 2.45
N THR A 133 -16.42 20.60 3.27
CA THR A 133 -17.26 20.69 4.48
C THR A 133 -16.59 21.44 5.63
N GLY A 134 -15.29 21.74 5.53
CA GLY A 134 -14.48 22.32 6.59
C GLY A 134 -13.75 21.29 7.42
N GLU A 135 -13.93 20.00 7.16
CA GLU A 135 -13.20 18.93 7.83
C GLU A 135 -11.72 18.95 7.46
N LYS A 136 -10.87 18.79 8.47
CA LYS A 136 -9.41 18.78 8.32
C LYS A 136 -8.89 17.39 8.65
N ALA A 137 -8.63 16.61 7.62
CA ALA A 137 -8.00 15.29 7.72
C ALA A 137 -6.92 15.21 6.65
N TYR A 138 -5.65 15.30 7.05
CA TYR A 138 -4.54 15.48 6.11
C TYR A 138 -3.77 14.18 5.82
N GLY A 139 -3.81 13.24 6.76
CA GLY A 139 -3.06 11.98 6.68
C GLY A 139 -3.83 10.87 5.97
N CYS A 140 -3.14 9.74 5.76
CA CYS A 140 -3.78 8.49 5.41
C CYS A 140 -4.54 7.92 6.61
N ASP A 141 -5.64 7.27 6.31
CA ASP A 141 -6.50 6.54 7.21
C ASP A 141 -6.31 5.04 7.05
N ILE A 142 -6.71 4.28 8.07
CA ILE A 142 -6.56 2.83 8.15
C ILE A 142 -7.92 2.19 8.37
N TRP A 143 -8.22 1.16 7.57
CA TRP A 143 -9.29 0.22 7.84
C TRP A 143 -8.67 -1.14 8.16
N VAL A 144 -8.91 -1.63 9.36
CA VAL A 144 -8.43 -2.96 9.75
C VAL A 144 -9.31 -4.05 9.19
N LYS A 145 -8.70 -5.20 8.86
CA LYS A 145 -9.36 -6.36 8.27
C LYS A 145 -9.00 -7.62 9.04
N CYS A 146 -9.89 -8.62 8.97
CA CYS A 146 -9.63 -9.99 9.42
C CYS A 146 -10.08 -11.02 8.37
N VAL A 147 -10.22 -10.60 7.12
CA VAL A 147 -10.53 -11.44 5.96
C VAL A 147 -9.62 -11.06 4.79
N SER A 148 -9.33 -12.02 3.94
CA SER A 148 -8.49 -11.79 2.74
C SER A 148 -9.24 -11.19 1.56
N GLU A 149 -10.57 -11.25 1.59
CA GLU A 149 -11.43 -10.71 0.53
C GLU A 149 -11.47 -9.18 0.57
N PRO A 150 -11.65 -8.50 -0.58
CA PRO A 150 -11.98 -7.09 -0.64
C PRO A 150 -13.29 -6.79 0.08
N ILE A 151 -13.28 -5.79 0.97
CA ILE A 151 -14.44 -5.43 1.81
C ILE A 151 -14.88 -3.97 1.67
N VAL A 152 -13.99 -3.05 1.30
CA VAL A 152 -14.25 -1.61 1.35
C VAL A 152 -15.43 -1.20 0.47
N ASP A 153 -15.46 -1.68 -0.77
CA ASP A 153 -16.55 -1.36 -1.71
C ASP A 153 -17.92 -1.88 -1.22
N MET A 154 -17.95 -3.08 -0.68
CA MET A 154 -19.17 -3.66 -0.10
C MET A 154 -19.62 -2.88 1.12
N ARG A 155 -18.71 -2.52 2.03
CA ARG A 155 -19.00 -1.76 3.25
C ARG A 155 -19.55 -0.37 2.94
N TYR A 156 -18.93 0.35 1.99
CA TYR A 156 -19.46 1.63 1.53
C TYR A 156 -20.84 1.50 0.90
N LYS A 157 -21.04 0.54 0.01
CA LYS A 157 -22.36 0.30 -0.61
C LYS A 157 -23.44 0.00 0.42
N THR A 158 -23.11 -0.76 1.47
CA THR A 158 -24.07 -1.11 2.52
C THR A 158 -24.48 0.09 3.36
N GLU A 159 -23.53 0.88 3.86
CA GLU A 159 -23.85 2.04 4.70
C GLU A 159 -24.41 3.22 3.90
N LEU A 160 -23.97 3.39 2.65
CA LEU A 160 -24.39 4.51 1.80
C LEU A 160 -25.65 4.22 0.99
N ASP A 161 -26.25 3.02 1.14
CA ASP A 161 -27.47 2.65 0.43
C ASP A 161 -28.59 3.67 0.67
N PRO A 162 -29.12 4.32 -0.41
CA PRO A 162 -30.11 5.39 -0.27
C PRO A 162 -31.40 4.94 0.41
N GLU A 163 -31.85 3.71 0.15
CA GLU A 163 -33.10 3.18 0.74
C GLU A 163 -32.91 2.93 2.24
N THR A 164 -31.81 2.34 2.64
CA THR A 164 -31.45 2.11 4.04
C THR A 164 -31.30 3.44 4.79
N ARG A 165 -30.61 4.43 4.20
CA ARG A 165 -30.48 5.77 4.78
C ARG A 165 -31.80 6.48 4.94
N ALA A 166 -32.69 6.41 3.95
CA ALA A 166 -34.04 6.97 4.03
C ALA A 166 -34.85 6.31 5.15
N LYS A 167 -34.78 4.99 5.27
CA LYS A 167 -35.43 4.23 6.34
C LYS A 167 -34.92 4.59 7.73
N ILE A 168 -33.60 4.74 7.90
CA ILE A 168 -32.99 5.20 9.15
C ILE A 168 -33.49 6.60 9.50
N ALA A 169 -33.57 7.52 8.51
CA ALA A 169 -34.03 8.89 8.73
C ALA A 169 -35.50 8.93 9.13
N GLU A 170 -36.37 8.07 8.61
CA GLU A 170 -37.76 7.92 8.99
C GLU A 170 -37.90 7.33 10.41
N LEU A 171 -37.19 6.24 10.68
CA LEU A 171 -37.19 5.60 12.00
C LEU A 171 -36.69 6.53 13.11
N ARG A 172 -35.74 7.41 12.84
CA ARG A 172 -35.28 8.40 13.84
C ARG A 172 -36.41 9.26 14.39
N LYS A 173 -37.53 9.46 13.62
CA LYS A 173 -38.70 10.26 14.02
C LYS A 173 -39.72 9.42 14.77
N THR A 174 -39.81 8.12 14.51
CA THR A 174 -40.90 7.24 14.99
C THR A 174 -40.42 6.23 16.02
N ASP A 175 -39.22 5.65 15.82
CA ASP A 175 -38.58 4.67 16.69
C ASP A 175 -37.05 4.88 16.68
N PRO A 176 -36.52 5.79 17.51
CA PRO A 176 -35.08 6.07 17.57
C PRO A 176 -34.21 4.85 17.89
N LYS A 177 -34.72 3.87 18.64
CA LYS A 177 -33.98 2.65 18.99
C LYS A 177 -33.85 1.73 17.76
N ALA A 178 -34.91 1.54 17.01
CA ALA A 178 -34.85 0.78 15.76
C ALA A 178 -33.96 1.48 14.70
N ALA A 179 -34.00 2.82 14.67
CA ALA A 179 -33.11 3.60 13.81
C ALA A 179 -31.63 3.38 14.15
N GLN A 180 -31.29 3.39 15.44
CA GLN A 180 -29.93 3.13 15.91
C GLN A 180 -29.49 1.71 15.56
N GLN A 181 -30.30 0.70 15.84
CA GLN A 181 -29.99 -0.69 15.53
C GLN A 181 -29.75 -0.92 14.02
N LEU A 182 -30.59 -0.30 13.18
CA LEU A 182 -30.41 -0.40 11.72
C LEU A 182 -29.15 0.34 11.27
N ALA A 183 -28.83 1.53 11.81
CA ALA A 183 -27.62 2.24 11.50
C ALA A 183 -26.37 1.45 11.92
N GLU A 184 -26.36 0.89 13.12
CA GLU A 184 -25.27 0.04 13.61
C GLU A 184 -25.07 -1.20 12.73
N SER A 185 -26.15 -1.83 12.27
CA SER A 185 -26.09 -3.06 11.45
C SER A 185 -25.44 -2.86 10.07
N VAL A 186 -25.37 -1.63 9.56
CA VAL A 186 -24.79 -1.30 8.25
C VAL A 186 -23.49 -0.50 8.35
N SER A 187 -23.13 -0.02 9.55
CA SER A 187 -21.99 0.88 9.73
C SER A 187 -20.66 0.19 9.47
N TYR A 188 -19.80 0.82 8.67
CA TYR A 188 -18.42 0.35 8.48
C TYR A 188 -17.50 0.71 9.67
N HIS A 189 -17.98 1.48 10.65
CA HIS A 189 -17.29 1.74 11.91
C HIS A 189 -17.54 0.66 12.98
N ILE A 190 -18.29 -0.39 12.64
CA ILE A 190 -18.56 -1.54 13.51
C ILE A 190 -18.02 -2.81 12.84
N ASP A 191 -17.33 -3.63 13.62
CA ASP A 191 -16.83 -4.92 13.14
C ASP A 191 -17.97 -5.92 12.99
N HIS A 192 -18.27 -6.29 11.75
CA HIS A 192 -19.25 -7.34 11.41
C HIS A 192 -18.56 -8.68 11.09
N GLY A 193 -17.38 -8.93 11.68
CA GLY A 193 -16.59 -10.15 11.46
C GLY A 193 -15.64 -10.07 10.27
N ASN A 194 -15.44 -8.88 9.68
CA ASN A 194 -14.52 -8.67 8.57
C ASN A 194 -13.61 -7.44 8.74
N GLY A 195 -13.66 -6.77 9.90
CA GLY A 195 -12.90 -5.58 10.21
C GLY A 195 -13.75 -4.31 10.20
N LEU A 196 -13.11 -3.15 10.39
CA LEU A 196 -13.79 -1.86 10.53
C LEU A 196 -12.84 -0.69 10.29
N ASP A 197 -13.45 0.50 10.13
CA ASP A 197 -12.81 1.81 10.16
C ASP A 197 -12.97 2.41 11.58
N TYR A 198 -11.89 2.53 12.35
CA TYR A 198 -11.94 3.20 13.66
C TYR A 198 -10.67 3.99 14.00
N TYR A 199 -9.77 4.17 13.03
CA TYR A 199 -8.59 5.01 13.17
C TYR A 199 -8.95 6.51 13.03
N LYS A 200 -8.41 7.36 13.88
CA LYS A 200 -8.66 8.80 13.83
C LYS A 200 -7.50 9.54 13.17
N VAL A 201 -7.75 10.13 12.01
CA VAL A 201 -6.73 10.93 11.31
C VAL A 201 -6.67 12.37 11.83
N GLY A 202 -7.80 13.07 11.81
CA GLY A 202 -7.88 14.47 12.20
C GLY A 202 -6.95 15.40 11.43
N PRO A 203 -6.73 16.63 11.91
CA PRO A 203 -5.79 17.58 11.30
C PRO A 203 -4.32 17.25 11.63
N THR A 204 -3.90 16.00 11.39
CA THR A 204 -2.59 15.44 11.67
C THR A 204 -2.01 14.73 10.44
N LEU A 205 -0.82 14.14 10.57
CA LEU A 205 -0.21 13.31 9.53
C LEU A 205 -0.80 11.88 9.48
N GLY A 206 -1.73 11.56 10.38
CA GLY A 206 -2.42 10.27 10.40
C GLY A 206 -1.48 9.08 10.43
N ALA A 207 -1.70 8.13 9.53
CA ALA A 207 -0.94 6.88 9.48
C ALA A 207 0.27 6.98 8.53
N GLY A 208 1.26 7.80 8.88
CA GLY A 208 2.53 7.83 8.16
C GLY A 208 2.54 8.69 6.90
N THR A 209 1.84 9.83 6.92
CA THR A 209 1.88 10.80 5.82
C THR A 209 3.11 11.68 5.92
N SER A 210 3.69 12.05 4.77
CA SER A 210 4.79 13.00 4.68
C SER A 210 4.31 14.43 4.47
N ALA A 211 5.12 15.40 4.92
CA ALA A 211 4.91 16.82 4.69
C ALA A 211 6.26 17.58 4.73
N LEU A 212 6.33 18.73 4.07
CA LEU A 212 7.49 19.63 4.19
C LEU A 212 7.50 20.30 5.56
N LEU A 213 8.69 20.56 6.08
CA LEU A 213 8.92 21.29 7.32
C LEU A 213 9.59 22.64 6.99
N VAL A 214 8.95 23.74 7.40
CA VAL A 214 9.42 25.10 7.15
C VAL A 214 9.41 25.89 8.45
N ASN A 215 10.56 26.39 8.89
CA ASN A 215 10.68 27.12 10.16
C ASN A 215 10.08 26.31 11.35
N ASP A 216 10.45 25.04 11.45
CA ASP A 216 9.95 24.09 12.45
C ASP A 216 8.43 23.86 12.45
N SER A 217 7.73 24.30 11.41
CA SER A 217 6.31 24.10 11.23
C SER A 217 6.01 23.14 10.09
N ILE A 218 5.13 22.17 10.32
CA ILE A 218 4.69 21.23 9.31
C ILE A 218 3.75 21.94 8.34
N VAL A 219 4.08 21.90 7.04
CA VAL A 219 3.21 22.37 5.96
C VAL A 219 2.28 21.21 5.59
N TYR A 220 1.16 21.11 6.29
CA TYR A 220 0.21 20.03 6.09
C TYR A 220 -0.37 20.05 4.67
N PRO A 221 -0.35 18.92 3.95
CA PRO A 221 -1.03 18.82 2.67
C PRO A 221 -2.55 18.91 2.88
N TYR A 222 -3.23 19.74 2.09
CA TYR A 222 -4.68 19.94 2.29
C TYR A 222 -5.48 18.73 1.85
N CYS A 223 -5.57 18.47 0.54
CA CYS A 223 -6.14 17.27 -0.06
C CYS A 223 -5.68 17.16 -1.51
N TYR A 224 -5.87 16.02 -2.12
CA TYR A 224 -5.60 15.88 -3.53
C TYR A 224 -6.58 16.76 -4.36
N LYS A 225 -6.08 17.25 -5.49
CA LYS A 225 -6.85 17.98 -6.49
C LYS A 225 -7.27 17.06 -7.65
N ASN A 226 -6.33 16.21 -8.06
CA ASN A 226 -6.54 15.24 -9.12
C ASN A 226 -6.01 13.88 -8.68
N TYR A 227 -6.64 12.82 -9.18
CA TYR A 227 -6.19 11.45 -8.98
C TYR A 227 -6.16 10.69 -10.31
N GLN A 228 -5.37 9.65 -10.35
CA GLN A 228 -5.33 8.68 -11.45
C GLN A 228 -5.00 7.30 -10.87
N ILE A 229 -5.88 6.33 -11.08
CA ILE A 229 -5.57 4.93 -10.78
C ILE A 229 -4.68 4.41 -11.91
N LEU A 230 -3.48 3.97 -11.55
CA LEU A 230 -2.45 3.51 -12.49
C LEU A 230 -2.45 1.99 -12.62
N ASP A 231 -2.64 1.27 -11.50
CA ASP A 231 -2.82 -0.18 -11.43
C ASP A 231 -4.02 -0.52 -10.54
N ASN A 232 -4.77 -1.57 -10.90
CA ASN A 232 -5.90 -2.04 -10.13
C ASN A 232 -6.03 -3.57 -10.20
N GLY A 233 -5.17 -4.26 -9.45
CA GLY A 233 -5.12 -5.73 -9.38
C GLY A 233 -4.49 -6.44 -10.58
N PRO A 234 -4.26 -7.78 -10.51
CA PRO A 234 -4.61 -8.63 -9.35
C PRO A 234 -3.67 -8.52 -8.14
N LEU A 235 -2.40 -8.09 -8.30
CA LEU A 235 -1.37 -8.14 -7.27
C LEU A 235 -0.99 -6.77 -6.69
N ARG A 236 -1.18 -5.70 -7.45
CA ARG A 236 -0.85 -4.34 -7.03
C ARG A 236 -1.97 -3.38 -7.36
N PHE A 237 -2.30 -2.55 -6.41
CA PHE A 237 -3.03 -1.30 -6.63
C PHE A 237 -2.02 -0.15 -6.63
N THR A 238 -2.16 0.80 -7.57
CA THR A 238 -1.35 2.02 -7.62
C THR A 238 -2.23 3.21 -7.94
N VAL A 239 -2.11 4.28 -7.16
CA VAL A 239 -2.78 5.56 -7.41
C VAL A 239 -1.77 6.71 -7.41
N LYS A 240 -1.94 7.62 -8.36
CA LYS A 240 -1.26 8.92 -8.40
C LYS A 240 -2.21 9.99 -7.91
N LEU A 241 -1.78 10.77 -6.93
CA LEU A 241 -2.50 11.91 -6.38
C LEU A 241 -1.68 13.18 -6.63
N VAL A 242 -2.30 14.21 -7.19
CA VAL A 242 -1.71 15.55 -7.34
C VAL A 242 -2.44 16.48 -6.40
N TYR A 243 -1.71 17.12 -5.50
CA TYR A 243 -2.27 17.94 -4.43
C TYR A 243 -2.53 19.39 -4.87
N ASN A 244 -3.33 20.10 -4.08
CA ASN A 244 -3.46 21.54 -4.22
C ASN A 244 -2.11 22.23 -3.94
N PRO A 245 -1.84 23.41 -4.57
CA PRO A 245 -0.61 24.14 -4.34
C PRO A 245 -0.37 24.43 -2.86
N LEU A 246 0.85 24.19 -2.40
CA LEU A 246 1.33 24.53 -1.07
C LEU A 246 2.09 25.85 -1.10
N THR A 247 2.03 26.57 0.02
CA THR A 247 2.90 27.74 0.24
C THR A 247 4.15 27.31 1.01
N VAL A 248 5.29 27.37 0.37
CA VAL A 248 6.59 26.98 0.94
C VAL A 248 7.57 28.13 0.79
N LYS A 249 8.06 28.69 1.91
CA LYS A 249 9.04 29.79 1.94
C LYS A 249 8.65 30.98 1.03
N GLY A 250 7.37 31.33 1.02
CA GLY A 250 6.84 32.43 0.18
C GLY A 250 6.48 32.05 -1.27
N ASN A 251 6.84 30.86 -1.74
CA ASN A 251 6.36 30.32 -3.00
C ASN A 251 5.02 29.62 -2.75
N ASN A 252 3.95 30.15 -3.36
CA ASN A 252 2.57 29.63 -3.20
C ASN A 252 2.16 28.64 -4.31
N ASN A 253 3.11 28.12 -5.08
CA ASN A 253 2.86 27.22 -6.20
C ASN A 253 3.70 25.94 -6.14
N VAL A 254 4.04 25.46 -4.95
CA VAL A 254 4.70 24.16 -4.79
C VAL A 254 3.66 23.05 -4.89
N ILE A 255 3.82 22.15 -5.85
CA ILE A 255 2.87 21.07 -6.14
C ILE A 255 3.45 19.75 -5.64
N GLU A 256 2.75 19.12 -4.72
CA GLU A 256 3.06 17.77 -4.27
C GLU A 256 2.36 16.73 -5.16
N THR A 257 3.12 15.73 -5.61
CA THR A 257 2.58 14.53 -6.27
C THR A 257 2.96 13.30 -5.44
N ARG A 258 1.97 12.45 -5.17
CA ARG A 258 2.16 11.15 -4.50
C ARG A 258 1.82 10.02 -5.46
N VAL A 259 2.70 9.04 -5.57
CA VAL A 259 2.37 7.73 -6.12
C VAL A 259 2.38 6.74 -4.97
N ILE A 260 1.24 6.10 -4.74
CA ILE A 260 1.02 5.16 -3.64
C ILE A 260 0.73 3.80 -4.23
N SER A 261 1.49 2.78 -3.86
CA SER A 261 1.28 1.40 -4.29
C SER A 261 1.10 0.48 -3.09
N LEU A 262 0.14 -0.45 -3.18
CA LEU A 262 -0.08 -1.52 -2.21
C LEU A 262 -0.05 -2.86 -2.90
N ASP A 263 0.86 -3.74 -2.45
CA ASP A 263 1.02 -5.09 -3.01
C ASP A 263 0.22 -6.13 -2.22
N ALA A 264 -0.20 -7.18 -2.90
CA ALA A 264 -0.75 -8.37 -2.28
C ALA A 264 0.19 -8.91 -1.19
N GLY A 265 -0.36 -9.32 -0.05
CA GLY A 265 0.37 -9.86 1.10
C GLY A 265 1.11 -8.82 1.96
N SER A 266 1.22 -7.57 1.53
CA SER A 266 1.94 -6.51 2.27
C SER A 266 1.05 -5.80 3.28
N GLN A 267 1.61 -5.47 4.45
CA GLN A 267 1.02 -4.50 5.39
C GLN A 267 1.40 -3.05 5.04
N MET A 268 2.38 -2.87 4.15
CA MET A 268 3.00 -1.57 3.87
C MET A 268 2.68 -1.08 2.46
N ASN A 269 2.20 0.15 2.35
CA ASN A 269 2.19 0.88 1.09
C ASN A 269 3.59 1.44 0.79
N LYS A 270 3.96 1.49 -0.47
CA LYS A 270 5.08 2.28 -0.95
C LYS A 270 4.59 3.66 -1.36
N PHE A 271 5.17 4.69 -0.79
CA PHE A 271 4.95 6.08 -1.15
C PHE A 271 6.16 6.60 -1.93
N THR A 272 5.90 7.28 -3.04
CA THR A 272 6.91 8.03 -3.80
C THR A 272 6.38 9.44 -3.98
N ILE A 273 7.07 10.41 -3.37
CA ILE A 273 6.66 11.81 -3.29
C ILE A 273 7.60 12.66 -4.14
N THR A 274 7.04 13.58 -4.91
CA THR A 274 7.77 14.61 -5.62
C THR A 274 7.14 15.97 -5.40
N TYR A 275 7.97 17.02 -5.43
CA TYR A 275 7.53 18.41 -5.33
C TYR A 275 8.00 19.20 -6.54
N ASP A 276 7.05 19.67 -7.35
CA ASP A 276 7.33 20.60 -8.43
C ASP A 276 7.41 22.04 -7.88
N ASN A 277 8.21 22.85 -8.54
CA ASN A 277 8.43 24.27 -8.22
C ASN A 277 9.05 24.51 -6.82
N LEU A 278 9.60 23.51 -6.17
CA LEU A 278 10.40 23.68 -4.97
C LEU A 278 11.81 24.14 -5.36
N ALA A 279 12.21 25.33 -4.88
CA ALA A 279 13.45 25.98 -5.36
C ALA A 279 14.73 25.45 -4.71
N GLU A 280 14.66 24.94 -3.49
CA GLU A 280 15.83 24.54 -2.71
C GLU A 280 15.54 23.30 -1.84
N ALA A 281 16.63 22.67 -1.39
CA ALA A 281 16.51 21.55 -0.45
C ALA A 281 15.73 21.98 0.79
N THR A 282 14.72 21.19 1.13
CA THR A 282 13.79 21.51 2.22
C THR A 282 13.60 20.28 3.11
N PRO A 283 13.62 20.44 4.44
CA PRO A 283 13.29 19.36 5.34
C PRO A 283 11.92 18.76 5.04
N VAL A 284 11.84 17.44 5.08
CA VAL A 284 10.61 16.66 4.95
C VAL A 284 10.47 15.76 6.16
N VAL A 285 9.26 15.67 6.68
CA VAL A 285 8.91 14.76 7.78
C VAL A 285 7.90 13.73 7.31
N THR A 286 7.98 12.54 7.85
CA THR A 286 6.90 11.54 7.79
C THR A 286 6.45 11.26 9.21
N GLY A 287 5.15 11.35 9.49
CA GLY A 287 4.64 11.31 10.85
C GLY A 287 3.49 10.32 11.05
N ILE A 288 3.49 9.70 12.22
CA ILE A 288 2.38 8.91 12.74
C ILE A 288 1.76 9.71 13.89
N VAL A 289 0.44 9.86 13.91
CA VAL A 289 -0.23 10.56 15.00
C VAL A 289 -0.13 9.78 16.30
N LEU A 290 0.19 10.49 17.39
CA LEU A 290 0.05 10.01 18.76
C LEU A 290 -1.29 10.49 19.30
N HIS A 291 -2.25 9.61 19.49
CA HIS A 291 -3.57 9.97 19.98
C HIS A 291 -3.55 10.31 21.49
N GLU A 292 -2.71 9.61 22.25
CA GLU A 292 -2.53 9.82 23.68
C GLU A 292 -1.02 9.81 24.02
N PRO A 293 -0.62 10.35 25.19
CA PRO A 293 0.73 10.18 25.70
C PRO A 293 1.07 8.68 25.79
N SER A 294 2.15 8.25 25.17
CA SER A 294 2.51 6.84 25.09
C SER A 294 4.02 6.68 25.02
N GLU A 295 4.53 5.62 25.63
CA GLU A 295 5.89 5.11 25.47
C GLU A 295 5.93 3.86 24.57
N ASP A 296 4.78 3.36 24.09
CA ASP A 296 4.70 2.18 23.21
C ASP A 296 4.92 2.57 21.73
N TYR A 297 6.09 3.18 21.49
CA TYR A 297 6.57 3.51 20.15
C TYR A 297 8.06 3.16 19.99
N GLN A 298 8.50 3.07 18.76
CA GLN A 298 9.91 2.97 18.39
C GLN A 298 10.24 4.02 17.34
N ALA A 299 11.40 4.68 17.53
CA ALA A 299 11.92 5.67 16.59
C ALA A 299 13.43 5.45 16.44
N ASP A 300 13.84 4.82 15.35
CA ASP A 300 15.23 4.42 15.12
C ASP A 300 15.74 4.92 13.77
N ALA A 301 16.43 6.06 13.80
CA ALA A 301 17.00 6.65 12.59
C ALA A 301 18.10 5.79 11.95
N THR A 302 18.81 4.98 12.73
CA THR A 302 19.88 4.11 12.23
C THR A 302 19.33 2.92 11.48
N LYS A 303 18.28 2.32 12.01
CA LYS A 303 17.57 1.22 11.35
C LYS A 303 16.62 1.71 10.26
N GLY A 304 16.21 2.99 10.30
CA GLY A 304 15.37 3.64 9.29
C GLY A 304 13.89 3.31 9.43
N TYR A 305 13.33 3.45 10.64
CA TYR A 305 11.90 3.29 10.84
C TYR A 305 11.38 4.07 12.05
N ILE A 306 10.08 4.33 12.02
CA ILE A 306 9.24 4.73 13.16
C ILE A 306 8.05 3.78 13.25
N ALA A 307 7.62 3.44 14.46
CA ALA A 307 6.47 2.58 14.71
C ALA A 307 5.77 2.99 16.00
N TYR A 308 4.46 2.76 16.06
CA TYR A 308 3.61 3.13 17.19
C TYR A 308 2.49 2.12 17.37
N ALA A 309 2.21 1.79 18.61
CA ALA A 309 1.02 1.06 19.03
C ALA A 309 -0.01 2.07 19.53
N ASP A 310 -1.10 2.22 18.80
CA ASP A 310 -2.21 3.12 19.15
C ASP A 310 -2.87 2.65 20.46
N PRO A 311 -3.57 3.51 21.21
CA PRO A 311 -4.29 3.07 22.41
C PRO A 311 -5.23 1.90 22.12
N ALA A 312 -5.21 0.91 23.01
CA ALA A 312 -6.05 -0.26 22.87
C ALA A 312 -7.52 0.07 23.15
N ASP A 313 -8.40 -0.25 22.21
CA ASP A 313 -9.84 -0.19 22.40
C ASP A 313 -10.36 -1.51 22.96
N PRO A 314 -11.15 -1.51 24.05
CA PRO A 314 -11.65 -2.74 24.68
C PRO A 314 -12.50 -3.63 23.77
N VAL A 315 -13.17 -3.04 22.78
CA VAL A 315 -14.04 -3.75 21.82
C VAL A 315 -13.31 -4.04 20.51
N ASN A 316 -12.58 -3.04 19.99
CA ASN A 316 -12.01 -3.10 18.64
C ASN A 316 -10.55 -3.59 18.61
N GLY A 317 -9.91 -3.73 19.78
CA GLY A 317 -8.52 -4.15 19.85
C GLY A 317 -7.55 -2.98 19.64
N GLN A 318 -6.38 -3.26 19.08
CA GLN A 318 -5.30 -2.26 18.97
C GLN A 318 -4.78 -2.19 17.54
N ILE A 319 -4.67 -0.97 17.01
CA ILE A 319 -4.03 -0.67 15.73
C ILE A 319 -2.54 -0.42 15.96
N TYR A 320 -1.74 -0.92 15.07
CA TYR A 320 -0.30 -0.68 15.03
C TYR A 320 0.02 0.03 13.72
N VAL A 321 0.87 1.06 13.78
CA VAL A 321 1.25 1.86 12.60
C VAL A 321 2.76 1.93 12.51
N ALA A 322 3.31 1.98 11.30
CA ALA A 322 4.73 2.21 11.09
C ALA A 322 5.02 2.94 9.79
N ALA A 323 6.19 3.59 9.75
CA ALA A 323 6.81 4.02 8.51
C ALA A 323 8.27 3.55 8.46
N VAL A 324 8.72 3.09 7.28
CA VAL A 324 10.04 2.52 7.04
C VAL A 324 10.69 3.20 5.85
N PHE A 325 11.98 3.49 5.96
CA PHE A 325 12.73 4.31 5.03
C PHE A 325 13.88 3.49 4.41
N PRO A 326 13.90 3.30 3.09
CA PRO A 326 15.01 2.63 2.41
C PRO A 326 16.27 3.49 2.46
N GLU A 327 16.12 4.81 2.42
CA GLU A 327 17.20 5.78 2.50
C GLU A 327 17.42 6.25 3.94
N LYS A 328 18.61 6.74 4.21
CA LYS A 328 18.96 7.27 5.53
C LYS A 328 18.08 8.46 5.90
N ILE A 329 17.50 8.41 7.09
CA ILE A 329 16.82 9.56 7.71
C ILE A 329 17.75 10.28 8.68
N ASN A 330 17.53 11.57 8.86
CA ASN A 330 18.39 12.41 9.70
C ASN A 330 18.11 12.22 11.19
N GLU A 331 16.83 12.07 11.55
CA GLU A 331 16.36 11.97 12.92
C GLU A 331 15.03 11.19 12.97
N ALA A 332 14.79 10.52 14.09
CA ALA A 332 13.50 9.90 14.43
C ALA A 332 13.19 10.19 15.90
N LYS A 333 12.01 10.75 16.19
CA LYS A 333 11.61 11.18 17.53
C LYS A 333 10.11 11.28 17.70
N ALA A 334 9.62 11.20 18.95
CA ALA A 334 8.30 11.68 19.31
C ALA A 334 8.32 13.19 19.57
N VAL A 335 7.26 13.89 19.17
CA VAL A 335 7.07 15.32 19.37
C VAL A 335 5.67 15.54 19.91
N THR A 336 5.56 16.11 21.11
CA THR A 336 4.28 16.45 21.74
C THR A 336 3.79 17.81 21.25
N PHE A 337 2.51 17.92 20.96
CA PHE A 337 1.85 19.17 20.62
C PHE A 337 1.74 20.11 21.82
N SER A 338 1.71 21.42 21.55
CA SER A 338 1.30 22.41 22.54
C SER A 338 -0.16 22.19 22.96
N ASP A 339 -0.56 22.67 24.14
CA ASP A 339 -1.95 22.51 24.62
C ASP A 339 -2.97 23.04 23.62
N LYS A 340 -2.66 24.13 22.92
CA LYS A 340 -3.50 24.68 21.85
C LYS A 340 -3.63 23.69 20.70
N GLU A 341 -2.54 23.13 20.23
CA GLU A 341 -2.55 22.15 19.13
C GLU A 341 -3.25 20.85 19.51
N LYS A 342 -3.08 20.38 20.76
CA LYS A 342 -3.83 19.23 21.28
C LYS A 342 -5.34 19.45 21.20
N ALA A 343 -5.79 20.62 21.61
CA ALA A 343 -7.21 20.98 21.53
C ALA A 343 -7.71 21.09 20.07
N GLU A 344 -6.90 21.63 19.16
CA GLU A 344 -7.27 21.81 17.76
C GLU A 344 -7.21 20.50 16.96
N ARG A 345 -6.28 19.58 17.31
CA ARG A 345 -6.00 18.36 16.55
C ARG A 345 -6.65 17.10 17.13
N GLY A 346 -7.05 17.16 18.41
CA GLY A 346 -7.60 15.99 19.11
C GLY A 346 -6.59 14.83 19.26
N ALA A 347 -5.31 15.17 19.40
CA ALA A 347 -4.19 14.24 19.52
C ALA A 347 -3.08 14.82 20.40
N ASP A 348 -2.20 13.96 20.93
CA ASP A 348 -1.09 14.37 21.80
C ASP A 348 0.14 14.85 21.02
N GLY A 349 0.40 14.28 19.84
CA GLY A 349 1.60 14.61 19.08
C GLY A 349 1.80 13.77 17.83
N HIS A 350 3.07 13.62 17.45
CA HIS A 350 3.51 12.73 16.37
C HIS A 350 4.75 11.94 16.76
N VAL A 351 4.89 10.72 16.24
CA VAL A 351 6.20 10.10 16.03
C VAL A 351 6.66 10.51 14.64
N LEU A 352 7.79 11.20 14.54
CA LEU A 352 8.32 11.78 13.31
C LEU A 352 9.63 11.12 12.87
N ALA A 353 9.75 10.88 11.59
CA ALA A 353 11.03 10.67 10.91
C ALA A 353 11.33 11.91 10.07
N CYS A 354 12.53 12.46 10.23
CA CYS A 354 12.97 13.67 9.56
C CYS A 354 14.03 13.36 8.49
N SER A 355 13.88 13.94 7.31
CA SER A 355 14.77 13.80 6.17
C SER A 355 14.95 15.13 5.46
N THR A 356 15.61 15.13 4.30
CA THR A 356 15.74 16.32 3.45
C THR A 356 15.31 15.95 2.04
N TYR A 357 14.36 16.68 1.49
CA TYR A 357 13.97 16.57 0.10
C TYR A 357 14.84 17.51 -0.76
N THR A 358 15.40 16.98 -1.83
CA THR A 358 16.16 17.74 -2.82
C THR A 358 15.32 17.97 -4.08
N PRO A 359 15.18 19.20 -4.60
CA PRO A 359 14.44 19.47 -5.82
C PRO A 359 14.87 18.57 -6.99
N GLY A 360 13.89 18.03 -7.73
CA GLY A 360 14.12 17.12 -8.85
C GLY A 360 14.39 15.65 -8.47
N SER A 361 14.44 15.35 -7.16
CA SER A 361 14.50 13.97 -6.67
C SER A 361 13.12 13.41 -6.34
N SER A 362 13.07 12.18 -5.82
CA SER A 362 11.89 11.60 -5.19
C SER A 362 12.21 11.24 -3.74
N TYR A 363 11.22 11.39 -2.87
CA TYR A 363 11.25 10.91 -1.50
C TYR A 363 10.41 9.63 -1.41
N THR A 364 11.07 8.51 -1.17
CA THR A 364 10.42 7.20 -1.10
C THR A 364 10.46 6.67 0.32
N TYR A 365 9.30 6.21 0.79
CA TYR A 365 9.16 5.51 2.07
C TYR A 365 8.01 4.50 1.99
N TYR A 366 7.92 3.67 3.01
CA TYR A 366 6.83 2.71 3.17
C TYR A 366 6.06 3.06 4.44
N SER A 367 4.72 3.00 4.38
CA SER A 367 3.90 3.16 5.58
C SER A 367 2.74 2.19 5.57
N GLY A 368 2.41 1.69 6.75
CA GLY A 368 1.36 0.70 6.88
C GLY A 368 0.94 0.44 8.31
N ALA A 369 0.04 -0.54 8.46
CA ALA A 369 -0.56 -0.85 9.73
C ALA A 369 -0.83 -2.34 9.92
N GLY A 370 -1.00 -2.73 11.19
CA GLY A 370 -1.43 -4.04 11.62
C GLY A 370 -2.54 -3.94 12.67
N TRP A 371 -3.17 -5.06 12.99
CA TRP A 371 -4.26 -5.12 13.94
C TRP A 371 -4.10 -6.28 14.92
N SER A 372 -4.39 -6.03 16.20
CA SER A 372 -4.25 -7.05 17.26
C SER A 372 -5.20 -8.24 17.09
N LYS A 373 -6.32 -8.05 16.39
CA LYS A 373 -7.26 -9.15 16.11
C LYS A 373 -6.89 -9.97 14.88
N TRP A 374 -5.90 -9.54 14.10
CA TRP A 374 -5.47 -10.28 12.92
C TRP A 374 -4.00 -10.06 12.55
N GLY A 375 -3.21 -11.10 12.78
CA GLY A 375 -1.81 -11.17 12.37
C GLY A 375 -0.80 -10.65 13.38
N PHE A 376 -1.20 -9.78 14.35
CA PHE A 376 -0.28 -9.19 15.33
C PHE A 376 -0.88 -9.17 16.72
N GLU A 377 -0.57 -10.17 17.54
CA GLU A 377 -1.15 -10.33 18.88
C GLU A 377 -0.82 -9.19 19.87
N ASN A 378 0.28 -8.48 19.62
CA ASN A 378 0.76 -7.39 20.46
C ASN A 378 1.74 -6.47 19.71
N SER A 379 2.08 -5.32 20.31
CA SER A 379 3.00 -4.34 19.73
C SER A 379 4.39 -4.91 19.44
N GLY A 380 4.90 -5.82 20.27
CA GLY A 380 6.18 -6.49 20.04
C GLY A 380 6.23 -7.25 18.72
N LYS A 381 5.17 -7.99 18.36
CA LYS A 381 5.07 -8.70 17.07
C LYS A 381 5.01 -7.74 15.88
N TRP A 382 4.35 -6.61 16.05
CA TRP A 382 4.34 -5.56 15.04
C TRP A 382 5.74 -4.95 14.87
N PHE A 383 6.40 -4.59 15.95
CA PHE A 383 7.76 -4.01 15.89
C PHE A 383 8.78 -4.99 15.28
N ASP A 384 8.69 -6.29 15.59
CA ASP A 384 9.50 -7.32 14.95
C ASP A 384 9.27 -7.37 13.43
N TYR A 385 8.00 -7.29 12.99
CA TYR A 385 7.65 -7.21 11.57
C TYR A 385 8.26 -5.99 10.89
N VAL A 386 8.14 -4.81 11.53
CA VAL A 386 8.67 -3.54 11.00
C VAL A 386 10.20 -3.59 10.89
N GLN A 387 10.89 -4.11 11.90
CA GLN A 387 12.35 -4.25 11.88
C GLN A 387 12.80 -5.21 10.77
N LYS A 388 12.11 -6.34 10.64
CA LYS A 388 12.37 -7.29 9.55
C LYS A 388 12.11 -6.67 8.18
N PHE A 389 11.03 -5.91 8.02
CA PHE A 389 10.73 -5.21 6.79
C PHE A 389 11.81 -4.18 6.44
N ALA A 390 12.26 -3.39 7.43
CA ALA A 390 13.36 -2.43 7.25
C ALA A 390 14.67 -3.10 6.85
N GLN A 391 15.01 -4.25 7.43
CA GLN A 391 16.17 -5.04 7.03
C GLN A 391 16.01 -5.58 5.60
N ASN A 392 14.84 -6.10 5.26
CA ASN A 392 14.55 -6.64 3.94
C ASN A 392 14.73 -5.59 2.83
N LEU A 393 14.39 -4.32 3.09
CA LEU A 393 14.64 -3.23 2.14
C LEU A 393 16.14 -2.95 1.92
N LYS A 394 16.99 -3.20 2.91
CA LYS A 394 18.45 -3.06 2.82
C LYS A 394 19.13 -4.27 2.16
N GLU A 395 18.48 -5.42 2.20
CA GLU A 395 18.95 -6.68 1.61
C GLU A 395 17.89 -7.21 0.61
N PRO A 396 17.61 -6.48 -0.49
CA PRO A 396 16.55 -6.85 -1.41
C PRO A 396 16.84 -8.17 -2.11
N LEU A 397 15.77 -8.84 -2.55
CA LEU A 397 15.89 -9.98 -3.45
C LEU A 397 16.64 -9.56 -4.72
N THR A 398 17.55 -10.39 -5.20
CA THR A 398 18.26 -10.13 -6.45
C THR A 398 17.74 -11.04 -7.55
N VAL A 399 17.62 -10.51 -8.76
CA VAL A 399 17.01 -11.18 -9.91
C VAL A 399 18.07 -11.39 -11.00
N THR A 400 18.19 -12.60 -11.52
CA THR A 400 18.99 -12.93 -12.68
C THR A 400 18.10 -13.56 -13.75
N ILE A 401 18.16 -13.04 -14.99
CA ILE A 401 17.35 -13.48 -16.14
C ILE A 401 18.27 -14.14 -17.16
N LYS A 402 17.90 -15.34 -17.67
CA LYS A 402 18.68 -16.10 -18.68
C LYS A 402 17.87 -16.33 -19.96
#